data_f3f35043c841e596e77440f2ad79b695
#
_entry.id   f3f35043c841e596e77440f2ad79b695
#
_cell.length_a   1.000
_cell.length_b   1.000
_cell.length_c   1.000
_cell.angle_alpha   90.00
_cell.angle_beta   90.00
_cell.angle_gamma   90.00
#
_symmetry.space_group_name_H-M   'P 1'
#
loop_
_entity.id
_entity.type
_entity.pdbx_description
1 polymer ?
#
loop_
_entity_poly.entity_id
_entity_poly.type
_entity_poly.pdbx_seq_one_letter_code
_entity_poly.pdbx_strand_id
1 'polypeptide(L)' 'MAEKKYKQVTRKDVAEEAGVSVTIVSYVINNNRYVDKEKRIKVEEAIKKLHYKPN' A
#
# COMPACT_ATOMS: atom_id res chain seq x y z
N MET A 1 11.64 19.70 -16.28
CA MET A 1 11.26 19.54 -15.85
C MET A 1 11.10 19.33 -14.97
N ALA A 2 10.84 19.43 -14.85
CA ALA A 2 10.54 19.29 -13.94
C ALA A 2 10.23 18.38 -13.39
N GLU A 3 10.43 17.96 -13.18
CA GLU A 3 10.12 17.12 -12.75
C GLU A 3 9.63 16.95 -11.68
N LYS A 4 8.98 16.46 -11.61
CA LYS A 4 8.35 16.32 -10.61
C LYS A 4 9.15 16.02 -9.49
N LYS A 5 9.07 16.53 -8.44
CA LYS A 5 9.80 16.25 -7.39
C LYS A 5 9.28 15.20 -6.57
N TYR A 6 8.01 15.01 -6.46
CA TYR A 6 7.42 13.98 -5.66
C TYR A 6 6.85 12.94 -6.50
N LYS A 7 7.11 11.70 -6.16
CA LYS A 7 6.50 10.61 -6.83
C LYS A 7 5.28 10.24 -6.05
N GLN A 8 4.17 10.15 -6.72
CA GLN A 8 2.95 9.77 -6.06
C GLN A 8 2.95 8.28 -5.78
N VAL A 9 2.72 7.92 -4.53
CA VAL A 9 2.72 6.52 -4.13
C VAL A 9 1.41 5.89 -4.57
N THR A 10 1.50 4.70 -5.17
CA THR A 10 0.33 3.97 -5.63
C THR A 10 0.20 2.68 -4.84
N ARG A 11 -0.93 2.00 -5.03
CA ARG A 11 -1.13 0.71 -4.38
C ARG A 11 -0.05 -0.28 -4.81
N LYS A 12 0.40 -0.16 -6.04
CA LYS A 12 1.47 -1.04 -6.50
C LYS A 12 2.73 -0.82 -5.68
N ASP A 13 3.05 0.43 -5.40
CA ASP A 13 4.21 0.73 -4.58
C ASP A 13 4.07 0.11 -3.20
N VAL A 14 2.89 0.23 -2.62
CA VAL A 14 2.63 -0.34 -1.31
C VAL A 14 2.78 -1.86 -1.36
N ALA A 15 2.25 -2.47 -2.41
CA ALA A 15 2.32 -3.92 -2.55
C ALA A 15 3.77 -4.39 -2.62
N GLU A 16 4.58 -3.69 -3.37
CA GLU A 16 5.99 -4.06 -3.49
C GLU A 16 6.72 -3.90 -2.18
N GLU A 17 6.44 -2.82 -1.48
CA GLU A 17 7.07 -2.60 -0.20
C GLU A 17 6.66 -3.66 0.81
N ALA A 18 5.39 -4.04 0.80
CA ALA A 18 4.87 -5.02 1.75
C ALA A 18 5.17 -6.46 1.34
N GLY A 19 5.52 -6.67 0.08
CA GLY A 19 5.79 -8.02 -0.39
C GLY A 19 4.53 -8.82 -0.63
N VAL A 20 3.44 -8.14 -0.99
CA VAL A 20 2.16 -8.80 -1.25
C VAL A 20 1.62 -8.31 -2.58
N SER A 21 0.50 -8.88 -3.02
CA SER A 21 -0.10 -8.46 -4.27
C SER A 21 -0.89 -7.17 -4.09
N VAL A 22 -1.12 -6.49 -5.20
CA VAL A 22 -1.94 -5.29 -5.18
C VAL A 22 -3.35 -5.61 -4.70
N THR A 23 -3.84 -6.78 -5.04
CA THR A 23 -5.16 -7.21 -4.60
C THR A 23 -5.23 -7.24 -3.08
N ILE A 24 -4.21 -7.76 -2.43
CA ILE A 24 -4.17 -7.80 -0.97
C ILE A 24 -4.16 -6.38 -0.40
N VAL A 25 -3.40 -5.48 -1.02
CA VAL A 25 -3.39 -4.10 -0.57
C VAL A 25 -4.78 -3.50 -0.63
N SER A 26 -5.49 -3.75 -1.73
CA SER A 26 -6.85 -3.23 -1.87
C SER A 26 -7.78 -3.78 -0.80
N TYR A 27 -7.65 -5.07 -0.47
CA TYR A 27 -8.49 -5.65 0.56
C TYR A 27 -8.24 -4.98 1.90
N VAL A 28 -6.99 -4.70 2.22
CA VAL A 28 -6.66 -4.06 3.49
C VAL A 28 -7.22 -2.64 3.53
N ILE A 29 -7.05 -1.91 2.45
CA ILE A 29 -7.51 -0.52 2.40
C ILE A 29 -9.02 -0.43 2.49
N ASN A 30 -9.71 -1.28 1.72
CA ASN A 30 -11.17 -1.22 1.69
C ASN A 30 -11.82 -2.03 2.79
N ASN A 31 -11.05 -2.90 3.43
CA ASN A 31 -11.54 -3.72 4.53
C ASN A 31 -12.76 -4.52 4.12
N ASN A 32 -12.80 -5.00 2.87
CA ASN A 32 -13.95 -5.75 2.41
C ASN A 32 -13.68 -7.24 2.30
N ARG A 33 -12.52 -7.69 2.71
CA ARG A 33 -12.20 -9.09 2.74
C ARG A 33 -11.21 -9.38 3.85
N TYR A 34 -11.25 -10.59 4.35
CA TYR A 34 -10.33 -11.00 5.39
C TYR A 34 -8.92 -11.09 4.82
N VAL A 35 -7.97 -10.55 5.55
CA VAL A 35 -6.55 -10.65 5.20
C VAL A 35 -5.82 -11.13 6.44
N ASP A 36 -4.89 -12.06 6.23
CA ASP A 36 -4.09 -12.56 7.34
C ASP A 36 -3.49 -11.41 8.11
N LYS A 37 -3.44 -11.59 9.41
CA LYS A 37 -2.91 -10.55 10.27
C LYS A 37 -1.50 -10.13 9.85
N GLU A 38 -0.66 -11.10 9.51
CA GLU A 38 0.71 -10.77 9.12
C GLU A 38 0.76 -9.92 7.86
N LYS A 39 -0.04 -10.30 6.87
CA LYS A 39 -0.07 -9.52 5.64
C LYS A 39 -0.65 -8.15 5.87
N ARG A 40 -1.68 -8.09 6.71
CA ARG A 40 -2.29 -6.81 7.02
C ARG A 40 -1.29 -5.88 7.67
N ILE A 41 -0.53 -6.38 8.63
CA ILE A 41 0.46 -5.57 9.30
C ILE A 41 1.50 -5.07 8.32
N LYS A 42 1.95 -5.95 7.42
CA LYS A 42 2.95 -5.55 6.43
C LYS A 42 2.43 -4.44 5.53
N VAL A 43 1.18 -4.57 5.11
CA VAL A 43 0.58 -3.54 4.26
C VAL A 43 0.45 -2.22 5.02
N GLU A 44 -0.02 -2.30 6.26
CA GLU A 44 -0.18 -1.09 7.04
C GLU A 44 1.14 -0.39 7.30
N GLU A 45 2.18 -1.16 7.54
CA GLU A 45 3.50 -0.58 7.73
C GLU A 45 4.01 0.04 6.44
N ALA A 46 3.75 -0.61 5.31
CA ALA A 46 4.17 -0.07 4.04
C ALA A 46 3.44 1.25 3.75
N ILE A 47 2.16 1.29 4.06
CA ILE A 47 1.38 2.52 3.87
C ILE A 47 1.99 3.64 4.69
N LYS A 48 2.32 3.35 5.92
CA LYS A 48 2.88 4.34 6.80
C LYS A 48 4.27 4.77 6.30
N LYS A 49 5.08 3.80 5.92
CA LYS A 49 6.43 4.09 5.49
C LYS A 49 6.45 4.94 4.23
N LEU A 50 5.57 4.66 3.30
CA LEU A 50 5.53 5.36 2.03
C LEU A 50 4.62 6.57 2.06
N HIS A 51 3.93 6.79 3.17
CA HIS A 51 3.00 7.91 3.30
C HIS A 51 1.90 7.84 2.24
N TYR A 52 1.44 6.62 1.95
CA TYR A 52 0.37 6.44 0.99
C TYR A 52 -0.95 6.88 1.61
N LYS A 53 -1.72 7.66 0.86
CA LYS A 53 -3.00 8.12 1.34
C LYS A 53 -4.09 7.65 0.39
N PRO A 54 -4.86 6.65 0.80
CA PRO A 54 -5.97 6.22 -0.04
C PRO A 54 -7.06 7.27 -0.01
N ASN A 55 -7.71 7.39 -1.10
CA ASN A 55 -8.81 8.34 -1.16
C ASN A 55 -10.10 7.62 -1.03
#